data_33a85c213e4875f351aaeb914ec43f68
#
_entry.id   33a85c213e4875f351aaeb914ec43f68
#
_cell.length_a   1.000
_cell.length_b   1.000
_cell.length_c   1.000
_cell.angle_alpha   90.00
_cell.angle_beta   90.00
_cell.angle_gamma   90.00
#
_symmetry.space_group_name_H-M   'P 1'
#
loop_
_entity.id
_entity.type
_entity.pdbx_description
1 polymer ?
#
loop_
_entity_poly.entity_id
_entity_poly.type
_entity_poly.pdbx_seq_one_letter_code
_entity_poly.pdbx_strand_id
1 'polypeptide(L)' 'MPAERFLTLADVADVLNISASQTYALVRSGELEAIKIGGRGQWRVERDKLESYIERMYDETKQFVSSHPHADPEDAVR' A
#
# COMPACT_ATOMS: atom_id res chain seq x y z
N MET A 1 18.45 15.80 -7.21
CA MET A 1 17.01 15.78 -7.34
C MET A 1 16.39 15.11 -6.13
N PRO A 2 15.46 15.71 -5.51
CA PRO A 2 14.84 15.06 -4.37
C PRO A 2 14.08 13.82 -4.79
N ALA A 3 13.73 13.04 -3.79
CA ALA A 3 12.91 11.87 -4.02
C ALA A 3 11.63 12.28 -4.72
N GLU A 4 11.11 11.38 -5.51
CA GLU A 4 9.90 11.65 -6.23
C GLU A 4 8.75 11.83 -5.26
N ARG A 5 7.94 12.83 -5.54
CA ARG A 5 6.78 13.07 -4.71
C ARG A 5 5.64 12.12 -5.07
N PHE A 6 5.53 11.79 -6.34
CA PHE A 6 4.45 10.91 -6.81
C PHE A 6 5.03 9.63 -7.39
N LEU A 7 4.37 8.53 -7.11
CA LEU A 7 4.80 7.21 -7.52
C LEU A 7 3.75 6.61 -8.44
N THR A 8 4.21 5.79 -9.37
CA THR A 8 3.28 5.01 -10.19
C THR A 8 2.78 3.82 -9.36
N LEU A 9 1.74 3.17 -9.87
CA LEU A 9 1.27 1.95 -9.20
C LEU A 9 2.35 0.87 -9.25
N ALA A 10 3.13 0.83 -10.32
CA ALA A 10 4.24 -0.12 -10.40
C ALA A 10 5.28 0.14 -9.31
N ASP A 11 5.57 1.42 -9.08
CA ASP A 11 6.50 1.78 -8.01
C ASP A 11 5.97 1.33 -6.66
N VAL A 12 4.69 1.55 -6.41
CA VAL A 12 4.08 1.18 -5.14
C VAL A 12 4.11 -0.35 -4.98
N ALA A 13 3.81 -1.06 -6.03
CA ALA A 13 3.85 -2.52 -6.00
C ALA A 13 5.24 -3.00 -5.62
N ASP A 14 6.27 -2.36 -6.16
CA ASP A 14 7.65 -2.73 -5.82
C ASP A 14 7.97 -2.42 -4.36
N VAL A 15 7.56 -1.25 -3.90
CA VAL A 15 7.82 -0.85 -2.50
C VAL A 15 7.15 -1.81 -1.54
N LEU A 16 5.90 -2.14 -1.80
CA LEU A 16 5.13 -3.02 -0.91
C LEU A 16 5.38 -4.49 -1.20
N ASN A 17 6.08 -4.77 -2.31
CA ASN A 17 6.38 -6.15 -2.72
C ASN A 17 5.10 -6.97 -2.88
N ILE A 18 4.15 -6.40 -3.60
CA ILE A 18 2.89 -7.06 -3.90
C ILE A 18 2.66 -6.97 -5.41
N SER A 19 1.66 -7.67 -5.88
CA SER A 19 1.36 -7.67 -7.31
C SER A 19 0.74 -6.35 -7.75
N ALA A 20 0.79 -6.10 -9.05
CA ALA A 20 0.14 -4.93 -9.61
C ALA A 20 -1.37 -4.99 -9.39
N SER A 21 -1.94 -6.17 -9.48
CA SER A 21 -3.37 -6.34 -9.25
C SER A 21 -3.77 -5.98 -7.83
N GLN A 22 -2.96 -6.39 -6.86
CA GLN A 22 -3.23 -6.06 -5.46
C GLN A 22 -3.12 -4.57 -5.24
N THR A 23 -2.12 -3.94 -5.85
CA THR A 23 -1.94 -2.50 -5.72
C THR A 23 -3.16 -1.77 -6.29
N TYR A 24 -3.60 -2.19 -7.46
CA TYR A 24 -4.76 -1.57 -8.08
C TYR A 24 -5.99 -1.74 -7.20
N ALA A 25 -6.15 -2.91 -6.60
CA ALA A 25 -7.28 -3.16 -5.71
C ALA A 25 -7.26 -2.24 -4.50
N LEU A 26 -6.08 -2.02 -3.93
CA LEU A 26 -5.95 -1.11 -2.79
C LEU A 26 -6.36 0.31 -3.16
N VAL A 27 -5.99 0.74 -4.34
CA VAL A 27 -6.33 2.08 -4.81
C VAL A 27 -7.82 2.18 -5.12
N ARG A 28 -8.36 1.17 -5.76
CA ARG A 28 -9.78 1.19 -6.12
C ARG A 28 -10.69 1.13 -4.90
N SER A 29 -10.27 0.42 -3.87
CA SER A 29 -11.08 0.34 -2.65
C SER A 29 -10.96 1.57 -1.78
N GLY A 30 -9.98 2.41 -2.06
CA GLY A 30 -9.75 3.60 -1.25
C GLY A 30 -8.87 3.36 -0.05
N GLU A 31 -8.38 2.14 0.13
CA GLU A 31 -7.47 1.88 1.25
C GLU A 31 -6.17 2.63 1.09
N LEU A 32 -5.68 2.72 -0.14
CA LEU A 32 -4.50 3.50 -0.44
C LEU A 32 -4.92 4.69 -1.26
N GLU A 33 -4.74 5.86 -0.71
CA GLU A 33 -5.15 7.10 -1.37
C GLU A 33 -4.30 7.36 -2.60
N ALA A 34 -4.95 7.66 -3.72
CA ALA A 34 -4.27 7.92 -4.96
C ALA A 34 -5.09 8.92 -5.77
N ILE A 35 -4.47 9.47 -6.78
CA ILE A 35 -5.16 10.39 -7.67
C ILE A 35 -5.00 9.93 -9.10
N LYS A 36 -5.97 10.33 -9.92
CA LYS A 36 -5.90 10.11 -11.36
C LYS A 36 -5.51 11.42 -12.02
N ILE A 37 -4.55 11.35 -12.90
CA ILE A 37 -4.03 12.53 -13.55
C ILE A 37 -4.28 12.43 -15.05
N GLY A 38 -4.79 13.50 -15.61
CA GLY A 38 -4.98 13.59 -17.04
C GLY A 38 -6.18 12.83 -17.54
N GLY A 39 -6.47 13.02 -18.83
CA GLY A 39 -7.66 12.43 -19.41
C GLY A 39 -7.61 10.92 -19.53
N ARG A 40 -6.44 10.33 -19.45
CA ARG A 40 -6.30 8.89 -19.56
C ARG A 40 -6.39 8.19 -18.21
N GLY A 41 -6.54 8.97 -17.15
CA GLY A 41 -6.73 8.38 -15.84
C GLY A 41 -5.50 7.64 -15.33
N GLN A 42 -4.34 8.23 -15.48
CA GLN A 42 -3.13 7.63 -14.95
C GLN A 42 -3.10 7.78 -13.43
N TRP A 43 -2.96 6.66 -12.75
CA TRP A 43 -2.94 6.66 -11.29
C TRP A 43 -1.57 7.05 -10.76
N ARG A 44 -1.59 7.88 -9.72
CA ARG A 44 -0.36 8.27 -9.03
C ARG A 44 -0.63 8.28 -7.54
N VAL A 45 0.37 7.87 -6.77
CA VAL A 45 0.27 7.82 -5.31
C VAL A 45 1.31 8.78 -4.75
N GLU A 46 0.85 9.72 -3.94
CA GLU A 46 1.76 10.64 -3.30
C GLU A 46 2.58 9.89 -2.26
N ARG A 47 3.87 10.18 -2.20
CA ARG A 47 4.76 9.45 -1.29
C ARG A 47 4.28 9.50 0.14
N ASP A 48 3.79 10.67 0.58
CA ASP A 48 3.32 10.81 1.95
C ASP A 48 2.11 9.92 2.21
N LYS A 49 1.27 9.75 1.21
CA LYS A 49 0.11 8.88 1.36
C LYS A 49 0.51 7.42 1.49
N LEU A 50 1.55 7.03 0.75
CA LEU A 50 2.05 5.68 0.86
C LEU A 50 2.66 5.45 2.24
N GLU A 51 3.41 6.42 2.75
CA GLU A 51 3.99 6.31 4.08
C GLU A 51 2.91 6.18 5.14
N SER A 52 1.86 6.99 5.03
CA SER A 52 0.75 6.93 5.97
C SER A 52 0.07 5.57 5.92
N TYR A 53 -0.10 5.04 4.72
CA TYR A 53 -0.69 3.72 4.55
C TYR A 53 0.14 2.66 5.26
N ILE A 54 1.45 2.73 5.08
CA ILE A 54 2.36 1.75 5.69
C ILE A 54 2.24 1.83 7.22
N GLU A 55 2.23 3.04 7.77
CA GLU A 55 2.10 3.21 9.21
C GLU A 55 0.80 2.64 9.72
N ARG A 56 -0.29 2.88 8.98
CA ARG A 56 -1.59 2.35 9.37
C ARG A 56 -1.59 0.83 9.34
N MET A 57 -0.92 0.25 8.36
CA MET A 57 -0.83 -1.21 8.28
C MET A 57 -0.05 -1.78 9.47
N TYR A 58 0.98 -1.08 9.89
CA TYR A 58 1.72 -1.50 11.08
C TYR A 58 0.81 -1.50 12.31
N ASP A 59 0.01 -0.44 12.46
CA ASP A 59 -0.90 -0.35 13.61
C ASP A 59 -1.94 -1.45 13.57
N GLU A 60 -2.53 -1.67 12.42
CA GLU A 60 -3.56 -2.70 12.28
C GLU A 60 -2.99 -4.09 12.54
N THR A 61 -1.79 -4.31 12.03
CA THR A 61 -1.14 -5.60 12.23
C THR A 61 -0.80 -5.82 13.70
N LYS A 62 -0.35 -4.76 14.37
CA LYS A 62 -0.06 -4.85 15.79
C LYS A 62 -1.31 -5.25 16.57
N GLN A 63 -2.44 -4.66 16.24
CA GLN A 63 -3.71 -5.01 16.89
C GLN A 63 -4.11 -6.43 16.56
N PHE A 64 -3.90 -6.86 15.32
CA PHE A 64 -4.21 -8.21 14.92
C PHE A 64 -3.38 -9.20 15.72
N VAL A 65 -2.08 -8.95 15.81
CA VAL A 65 -1.17 -9.84 16.53
C VAL A 65 -1.57 -9.93 18.00
N SER A 66 -1.95 -8.79 18.60
CA SER A 66 -2.38 -8.78 20.00
C SER A 66 -3.60 -9.63 20.23
N SER A 67 -4.56 -9.58 19.32
CA SER A 67 -5.81 -10.31 19.49
C SER A 67 -5.75 -11.72 18.91
N HIS A 68 -4.66 -12.06 18.21
CA HIS A 68 -4.50 -13.41 17.63
C HIS A 68 -3.13 -13.94 17.96
N PRO A 69 -2.86 -14.16 19.26
CA PRO A 69 -1.50 -14.57 19.67
C PRO A 69 -1.06 -15.91 19.11
N HIS A 70 -2.00 -16.71 18.65
CA HIS A 70 -1.69 -18.03 18.09
C HIS A 70 -2.00 -18.07 16.59
N ALA A 71 -1.68 -16.97 15.91
CA ALA A 71 -1.92 -16.88 14.49
C ALA A 71 -1.24 -18.03 13.75
N ASP A 72 -1.83 -18.42 12.64
CA ASP A 72 -1.33 -19.49 11.81
C ASP A 72 0.08 -19.16 11.35
N PRO A 73 1.03 -20.10 11.47
CA PRO A 73 2.38 -19.85 10.98
C PRO A 73 2.43 -19.43 9.51
N GLU A 74 1.47 -19.83 8.73
CA GLU A 74 1.43 -19.42 7.32
C GLU A 74 1.32 -17.92 7.16
N ASP A 75 0.76 -17.24 8.13
CA ASP A 75 0.65 -15.80 8.06
C ASP A 75 2.00 -15.12 8.16
N ALA A 76 2.98 -15.78 8.73
CA ALA A 76 4.31 -15.22 8.91
C ALA A 76 5.26 -15.63 7.81
N VAL A 77 4.93 -16.63 7.03
CA VAL A 77 5.81 -17.17 5.99
C VAL A 77 5.37 -16.64 4.64
N ARG A 78 6.33 -16.07 3.88
CA ARG A 78 5.98 -15.51 2.58
C ARG A 78 6.91 -15.98 1.50
#